data_bc9e1d90795a2a7d818a1f7a07fa29cd
#
_entry.id   bc9e1d90795a2a7d818a1f7a07fa29cd
#
_cell.length_a   1.000
_cell.length_b   1.000
_cell.length_c   1.000
_cell.angle_alpha   90.00
_cell.angle_beta   90.00
_cell.angle_gamma   90.00
#
_symmetry.space_group_name_H-M   'P 1'
#
loop_
_entity.id
_entity.type
_entity.pdbx_description
1 polymer ?
#
loop_
_entity_poly.entity_id
_entity_poly.type
_entity_poly.pdbx_seq_one_letter_code
_entity_poly.pdbx_strand_id
1 'polypeptide(L)'
;MILTLTPNPSLDRTVSLPGPLQRGAVQRLTGVVMEPGGKGVNVARVLSNAGRAATAVLPAAENDPILTALGALELPGLTVRSVPVAGPARINTAVTEPDGTTTKLNELGSGLSEGEIDAVEQALLETLTLTGVSA
;
A
#
# COMPACT_ATOMS: atom_id res chain seq x y z
N MET A 1 -14.98 -12.05 -8.92
CA MET A 1 -13.72 -11.31 -9.03
C MET A 1 -13.97 -9.82 -8.83
N ILE A 2 -13.24 -9.21 -7.95
CA ILE A 2 -13.32 -7.77 -7.71
C ILE A 2 -11.96 -7.15 -8.05
N LEU A 3 -12.03 -6.06 -8.80
CA LEU A 3 -10.86 -5.31 -9.23
C LEU A 3 -10.79 -3.98 -8.46
N THR A 4 -9.65 -3.68 -7.88
CA THR A 4 -9.42 -2.40 -7.21
C THR A 4 -8.30 -1.63 -7.89
N LEU A 5 -8.40 -0.31 -7.87
CA LEU A 5 -7.37 0.60 -8.34
C LEU A 5 -6.87 1.45 -7.16
N THR A 6 -5.57 1.47 -6.95
CA THR A 6 -4.93 2.31 -5.94
C THR A 6 -3.91 3.22 -6.62
N PRO A 7 -4.30 4.44 -7.03
CA PRO A 7 -3.38 5.33 -7.75
C PRO A 7 -2.23 5.87 -6.90
N ASN A 8 -2.43 5.97 -5.59
CA ASN A 8 -1.42 6.46 -4.66
C ASN A 8 -1.26 5.50 -3.48
N PRO A 9 -0.67 4.31 -3.72
CA PRO A 9 -0.47 3.33 -2.67
C PRO A 9 0.54 3.83 -1.63
N SER A 10 0.53 3.21 -0.47
CA SER A 10 1.44 3.55 0.61
C SER A 10 2.07 2.31 1.22
N LEU A 11 3.24 2.50 1.80
CA LEU A 11 3.81 1.58 2.76
C LEU A 11 3.57 2.19 4.14
N ASP A 12 2.71 1.57 4.93
CA ASP A 12 2.32 2.07 6.24
C ASP A 12 3.27 1.50 7.30
N ARG A 13 4.05 2.40 7.89
CA ARG A 13 5.06 2.06 8.90
C ARG A 13 4.57 2.50 10.27
N THR A 14 4.28 1.53 11.13
CA THR A 14 3.91 1.79 12.52
C THR A 14 5.10 1.55 13.41
N VAL A 15 5.49 2.57 14.17
CA VAL A 15 6.61 2.50 15.11
C VAL A 15 6.11 2.65 16.53
N SER A 16 6.65 1.86 17.44
CA SER A 16 6.24 1.86 18.85
C SER A 16 7.34 2.46 19.71
N LEU A 17 6.93 3.30 20.65
CA LEU A 17 7.81 3.90 21.65
C LEU A 17 7.62 3.25 23.02
N PRO A 18 8.68 3.19 23.86
CA PRO A 18 8.59 2.66 25.23
C PRO A 18 7.89 3.61 26.20
N GLY A 19 7.73 4.87 25.81
CA GLY A 19 7.11 5.93 26.60
C GLY A 19 6.57 7.04 25.73
N PRO A 20 6.19 8.19 26.31
CA PRO A 20 5.68 9.32 25.53
C PRO A 20 6.69 9.84 24.52
N LEU A 21 6.21 10.31 23.37
CA LEU A 21 7.05 10.98 22.37
C LEU A 21 7.63 12.28 22.96
N GLN A 22 8.93 12.41 22.89
CA GLN A 22 9.67 13.60 23.40
C GLN A 22 10.28 14.34 22.23
N ARG A 23 9.79 15.53 21.97
CA ARG A 23 10.30 16.38 20.90
C ARG A 23 11.74 16.76 21.18
N GLY A 24 12.58 16.69 20.13
CA GLY A 24 13.99 17.05 20.21
C GLY A 24 14.89 15.99 20.87
N ALA A 25 14.32 14.89 21.35
CA ALA A 25 15.09 13.81 21.97
C ALA A 25 15.39 12.68 20.98
N VAL A 26 16.39 11.89 21.30
CA VAL A 26 16.67 10.61 20.63
C VAL A 26 15.94 9.52 21.42
N GLN A 27 15.03 8.82 20.74
CA GLN A 27 14.28 7.73 21.35
C GLN A 27 14.44 6.47 20.51
N ARG A 28 14.59 5.33 21.16
CA ARG A 28 14.73 4.04 20.50
C ARG A 28 13.37 3.37 20.41
N LEU A 29 13.04 2.87 19.20
CA LEU A 29 11.80 2.16 18.96
C LEU A 29 11.82 0.79 19.62
N THR A 30 10.69 0.37 20.14
CA THR A 30 10.47 -0.99 20.67
C THR A 30 9.87 -1.94 19.66
N GLY A 31 9.35 -1.41 18.56
CA GLY A 31 8.78 -2.22 17.48
C GLY A 31 8.60 -1.43 16.22
N VAL A 32 8.64 -2.12 15.10
CA VAL A 32 8.34 -1.59 13.77
C VAL A 32 7.50 -2.61 13.02
N VAL A 33 6.36 -2.19 12.51
CA VAL A 33 5.50 -3.00 11.64
C VAL A 33 5.32 -2.25 10.32
N MET A 34 5.47 -2.94 9.20
CA MET A 34 5.29 -2.35 7.88
C MET A 34 4.21 -3.13 7.14
N GLU A 35 3.21 -2.43 6.63
CA GLU A 35 2.09 -3.02 5.91
C GLU A 35 1.82 -2.24 4.63
N PRO A 36 1.39 -2.92 3.54
CA PRO A 36 0.95 -2.21 2.35
C PRO A 36 -0.38 -1.53 2.64
N GLY A 37 -0.58 -0.34 2.11
CA GLY A 37 -1.77 0.47 2.32
C GLY A 37 -2.24 1.17 1.06
N GLY A 38 -3.31 1.91 1.22
CA GLY A 38 -4.07 2.54 0.17
C GLY A 38 -5.48 1.97 0.13
N LYS A 39 -6.44 2.79 -0.24
CA LYS A 39 -7.86 2.38 -0.13
C LYS A 39 -8.18 1.13 -0.93
N GLY A 40 -7.77 1.07 -2.19
CA GLY A 40 -8.00 -0.10 -3.03
C GLY A 40 -7.27 -1.34 -2.54
N VAL A 41 -6.03 -1.19 -2.09
CA VAL A 41 -5.26 -2.28 -1.49
C VAL A 41 -5.96 -2.82 -0.24
N ASN A 42 -6.44 -1.94 0.62
CA ASN A 42 -7.13 -2.34 1.85
C ASN A 42 -8.42 -3.11 1.55
N VAL A 43 -9.20 -2.66 0.56
CA VAL A 43 -10.40 -3.37 0.11
C VAL A 43 -10.05 -4.75 -0.43
N ALA A 44 -9.03 -4.85 -1.27
CA ALA A 44 -8.59 -6.13 -1.84
C ALA A 44 -8.12 -7.11 -0.76
N ARG A 45 -7.41 -6.62 0.25
CA ARG A 45 -6.99 -7.44 1.41
C ARG A 45 -8.18 -7.99 2.18
N VAL A 46 -9.15 -7.14 2.50
CA VAL A 46 -10.36 -7.55 3.24
C VAL A 46 -11.13 -8.61 2.45
N LEU A 47 -11.30 -8.40 1.16
CA LEU A 47 -11.99 -9.37 0.29
C LEU A 47 -11.25 -10.70 0.23
N SER A 48 -9.94 -10.67 0.06
CA SER A 48 -9.13 -11.89 0.00
C SER A 48 -9.17 -12.64 1.34
N ASN A 49 -9.10 -11.93 2.47
CA ASN A 49 -9.25 -12.54 3.79
C ASN A 49 -10.64 -13.19 3.99
N ALA A 50 -11.66 -12.67 3.33
CA ALA A 50 -13.01 -13.22 3.37
C ALA A 50 -13.23 -14.35 2.35
N GLY A 51 -12.18 -14.83 1.71
CA GLY A 51 -12.24 -15.90 0.73
C GLY A 51 -12.72 -15.48 -0.66
N ARG A 52 -12.72 -14.17 -0.96
CA ARG A 52 -13.11 -13.63 -2.25
C ARG A 52 -11.87 -13.31 -3.08
N ALA A 53 -11.90 -13.66 -4.35
CA ALA A 53 -10.84 -13.29 -5.27
C ALA A 53 -10.86 -11.79 -5.56
N ALA A 54 -9.70 -11.16 -5.45
CA ALA A 54 -9.53 -9.75 -5.74
C ALA A 54 -8.22 -9.51 -6.49
N THR A 55 -8.24 -8.55 -7.42
CA THR A 55 -7.04 -8.08 -8.11
C THR A 55 -6.84 -6.62 -7.79
N ALA A 56 -5.66 -6.29 -7.26
CA ALA A 56 -5.28 -4.92 -6.96
C ALA A 56 -4.35 -4.40 -8.06
N VAL A 57 -4.77 -3.34 -8.74
CA VAL A 57 -3.96 -2.62 -9.71
C VAL A 57 -3.39 -1.38 -9.04
N LEU A 58 -2.08 -1.20 -9.13
CA LEU A 58 -1.39 -0.06 -8.51
C LEU A 58 -0.09 0.28 -9.25
N PRO A 59 0.29 1.57 -9.26
CA PRO A 59 1.63 1.94 -9.69
C PRO A 59 2.64 1.60 -8.59
N ALA A 60 3.80 1.10 -8.97
CA ALA A 60 4.92 0.89 -8.05
C ALA A 60 6.23 0.90 -8.83
N ALA A 61 7.28 1.49 -8.24
CA ALA A 61 8.61 1.42 -8.81
C ALA A 61 9.09 -0.04 -8.84
N GLU A 62 9.97 -0.34 -9.78
CA GLU A 62 10.59 -1.67 -9.83
C GLU A 62 11.32 -1.95 -8.51
N ASN A 63 11.07 -3.10 -7.92
CA ASN A 63 11.61 -3.50 -6.61
C ASN A 63 11.18 -2.59 -5.43
N ASP A 64 10.08 -1.87 -5.56
CA ASP A 64 9.56 -1.06 -4.46
C ASP A 64 9.22 -1.96 -3.26
N PRO A 65 9.59 -1.54 -2.03
CA PRO A 65 9.27 -2.30 -0.82
C PRO A 65 7.77 -2.62 -0.64
N ILE A 66 6.87 -1.83 -1.22
CA ILE A 66 5.43 -2.13 -1.16
C ILE A 66 5.10 -3.47 -1.84
N LEU A 67 5.81 -3.81 -2.90
CA LEU A 67 5.60 -5.09 -3.61
C LEU A 67 6.02 -6.27 -2.75
N THR A 68 7.12 -6.14 -2.03
CA THR A 68 7.57 -7.14 -1.05
C THR A 68 6.55 -7.28 0.08
N ALA A 69 6.05 -6.17 0.59
CA ALA A 69 5.04 -6.16 1.66
C ALA A 69 3.72 -6.82 1.22
N LEU A 70 3.28 -6.57 -0.02
CA LEU A 70 2.10 -7.22 -0.60
C LEU A 70 2.31 -8.73 -0.72
N GLY A 71 3.45 -9.16 -1.22
CA GLY A 71 3.79 -10.59 -1.33
C GLY A 71 3.87 -11.29 0.03
N ALA A 72 4.34 -10.60 1.06
CA ALA A 72 4.46 -11.15 2.41
C ALA A 72 3.12 -11.38 3.10
N LEU A 73 2.02 -10.82 2.59
CA LEU A 73 0.68 -11.09 3.11
C LEU A 73 0.22 -12.53 2.88
N GLU A 74 0.77 -13.19 1.86
CA GLU A 74 0.46 -14.58 1.52
C GLU A 74 -1.05 -14.85 1.43
N LEU A 75 -1.78 -13.97 0.76
CA LEU A 75 -3.22 -14.08 0.57
C LEU A 75 -3.54 -14.78 -0.75
N PRO A 76 -4.03 -16.03 -0.74
CA PRO A 76 -4.22 -16.81 -1.98
C PRO A 76 -5.18 -16.18 -2.98
N GLY A 77 -6.18 -15.46 -2.49
CA GLY A 77 -7.17 -14.81 -3.34
C GLY A 77 -6.75 -13.44 -3.87
N LEU A 78 -5.58 -12.93 -3.45
CA LEU A 78 -5.09 -11.62 -3.86
C LEU A 78 -4.13 -11.75 -5.03
N THR A 79 -4.47 -11.11 -6.14
CA THR A 79 -3.57 -10.93 -7.27
C THR A 79 -3.15 -9.46 -7.34
N VAL A 80 -1.86 -9.22 -7.50
CA VAL A 80 -1.32 -7.87 -7.61
C VAL A 80 -0.88 -7.62 -9.06
N ARG A 81 -1.43 -6.58 -9.67
CA ARG A 81 -1.02 -6.07 -10.98
C ARG A 81 -0.33 -4.73 -10.77
N SER A 82 0.98 -4.73 -10.69
CA SER A 82 1.76 -3.49 -10.57
C SER A 82 2.13 -2.93 -11.94
N VAL A 83 2.13 -1.61 -12.02
CA VAL A 83 2.57 -0.87 -13.21
C VAL A 83 3.83 -0.11 -12.83
N PRO A 84 4.97 -0.37 -13.50
CA PRO A 84 6.23 0.29 -13.17
C PRO A 84 6.16 1.80 -13.35
N VAL A 85 6.60 2.52 -12.32
CA VAL A 85 6.70 3.99 -12.32
C VAL A 85 8.05 4.41 -11.76
N ALA A 86 8.44 5.66 -11.99
CA ALA A 86 9.75 6.15 -11.58
C ALA A 86 9.85 6.41 -10.07
N GLY A 87 8.82 6.98 -9.47
CA GLY A 87 8.84 7.41 -8.07
C GLY A 87 8.52 6.28 -7.08
N PRO A 88 9.10 6.33 -5.87
CA PRO A 88 8.78 5.36 -4.84
C PRO A 88 7.38 5.57 -4.27
N ALA A 89 6.77 4.51 -3.74
CA ALA A 89 5.55 4.63 -2.98
C ALA A 89 5.78 5.48 -1.72
N ARG A 90 4.77 6.23 -1.32
CA ARG A 90 4.84 7.03 -0.11
C ARG A 90 4.92 6.14 1.13
N ILE A 91 5.62 6.63 2.14
CA ILE A 91 5.66 5.98 3.45
C ILE A 91 4.86 6.84 4.42
N ASN A 92 3.85 6.25 5.01
CA ASN A 92 3.08 6.87 6.08
C ASN A 92 3.55 6.30 7.41
N THR A 93 4.01 7.15 8.31
CA THR A 93 4.54 6.72 9.60
C THR A 93 3.53 7.03 10.70
N ALA A 94 3.17 6.02 11.47
CA ALA A 94 2.37 6.16 12.69
C ALA A 94 3.27 5.91 13.90
N VAL A 95 3.38 6.89 14.77
CA VAL A 95 4.13 6.79 16.04
C VAL A 95 3.14 6.46 17.13
N THR A 96 3.28 5.29 17.76
CA THR A 96 2.38 4.84 18.83
C THR A 96 3.07 4.92 20.18
N GLU A 97 2.36 5.46 21.15
CA GLU A 97 2.80 5.56 22.54
C GLU A 97 2.09 4.49 23.38
N PRO A 98 2.64 4.11 24.56
CA PRO A 98 2.06 3.02 25.36
C PRO A 98 0.61 3.27 25.81
N ASP A 99 0.18 4.53 25.93
CA ASP A 99 -1.19 4.88 26.28
C ASP A 99 -2.20 4.83 25.12
N GLY A 100 -1.72 4.46 23.92
CA GLY A 100 -2.53 4.40 22.71
C GLY A 100 -2.52 5.68 21.87
N THR A 101 -1.87 6.76 22.33
CA THR A 101 -1.73 7.98 21.53
C THR A 101 -0.98 7.66 20.26
N THR A 102 -1.53 8.06 19.12
CA THR A 102 -0.94 7.83 17.81
C THR A 102 -0.75 9.15 17.08
N THR A 103 0.49 9.40 16.66
CA THR A 103 0.85 10.57 15.85
C THR A 103 1.20 10.09 14.46
N LYS A 104 0.57 10.68 13.43
CA LYS A 104 0.77 10.27 12.03
C LYS A 104 1.57 11.32 11.28
N LEU A 105 2.59 10.85 10.58
CA LEU A 105 3.47 11.64 9.71
C LEU A 105 3.38 11.04 8.30
N ASN A 106 2.61 11.68 7.45
CA ASN A 106 2.28 11.15 6.13
C ASN A 106 3.04 11.87 5.03
N GLU A 107 3.57 11.10 4.08
CA GLU A 107 4.14 11.62 2.84
C GLU A 107 3.05 11.82 1.79
N LEU A 108 3.23 12.81 0.91
CA LEU A 108 2.32 13.05 -0.20
C LEU A 108 2.38 11.95 -1.27
N GLY A 109 3.55 11.36 -1.44
CA GLY A 109 3.83 10.42 -2.50
C GLY A 109 4.40 11.10 -3.74
N SER A 110 4.85 10.27 -4.68
CA SER A 110 5.37 10.71 -5.96
C SER A 110 4.21 10.95 -6.92
N GLY A 111 4.25 12.06 -7.64
CA GLY A 111 3.29 12.30 -8.72
C GLY A 111 3.52 11.32 -9.88
N LEU A 112 2.44 10.99 -10.59
CA LEU A 112 2.52 10.20 -11.81
C LEU A 112 2.64 11.12 -13.02
N SER A 113 3.52 10.78 -13.97
CA SER A 113 3.56 11.45 -15.27
C SER A 113 2.33 11.08 -16.11
N GLU A 114 2.07 11.83 -17.17
CA GLU A 114 0.98 11.50 -18.10
C GLU A 114 1.15 10.10 -18.69
N GLY A 115 2.38 9.74 -19.06
CA GLY A 115 2.67 8.40 -19.58
C GLY A 115 2.45 7.30 -18.55
N GLU A 116 2.76 7.57 -17.29
CA GLU A 116 2.49 6.63 -16.20
C GLU A 116 1.00 6.48 -15.92
N ILE A 117 0.24 7.57 -15.97
CA ILE A 117 -1.22 7.53 -15.85
C ILE A 117 -1.81 6.68 -16.98
N ASP A 118 -1.40 6.90 -18.21
CA ASP A 118 -1.86 6.12 -19.38
C ASP A 118 -1.53 4.64 -19.21
N ALA A 119 -0.34 4.32 -18.71
CA ALA A 119 0.06 2.93 -18.46
C ALA A 119 -0.80 2.26 -17.36
N VAL A 120 -1.16 3.00 -16.33
CA VAL A 120 -2.06 2.49 -15.28
C VAL A 120 -3.46 2.26 -15.83
N GLU A 121 -3.99 3.18 -16.61
CA GLU A 121 -5.29 3.01 -17.28
C GLU A 121 -5.29 1.80 -18.20
N GLN A 122 -4.24 1.64 -18.99
CA GLN A 122 -4.08 0.49 -19.90
C GLN A 122 -4.06 -0.83 -19.13
N ALA A 123 -3.30 -0.89 -18.06
CA ALA A 123 -3.23 -2.08 -17.21
C ALA A 123 -4.58 -2.41 -16.58
N LEU A 124 -5.34 -1.39 -16.15
CA LEU A 124 -6.68 -1.56 -15.61
C LEU A 124 -7.62 -2.17 -16.64
N LEU A 125 -7.64 -1.63 -17.85
CA LEU A 125 -8.48 -2.13 -18.96
C LEU A 125 -8.11 -3.56 -19.37
N GLU A 126 -6.82 -3.86 -19.48
CA GLU A 126 -6.32 -5.20 -19.77
C GLU A 126 -6.75 -6.20 -18.70
N THR A 127 -6.65 -5.82 -17.42
CA THR A 127 -7.04 -6.67 -16.32
C THR A 127 -8.53 -6.93 -16.30
N LEU A 128 -9.36 -5.93 -16.61
CA LEU A 128 -10.80 -6.09 -16.76
C LEU A 128 -11.14 -7.11 -17.84
N THR A 129 -10.46 -7.04 -18.97
CA THR A 129 -10.67 -7.97 -20.09
C THR A 129 -10.27 -9.40 -19.74
N LEU A 130 -9.08 -9.56 -19.11
CA LEU A 130 -8.53 -10.87 -18.77
C LEU A 130 -9.30 -11.60 -17.67
N THR A 131 -9.86 -10.85 -16.71
CA THR A 131 -10.54 -11.42 -15.55
C THR A 131 -12.05 -11.63 -15.79
N GLY A 132 -12.60 -11.14 -16.89
CA GLY A 132 -14.01 -11.22 -17.17
C GLY A 132 -14.89 -10.39 -16.23
N VAL A 133 -14.29 -9.42 -15.52
CA VAL A 133 -15.03 -8.50 -14.65
C VAL A 133 -15.84 -7.54 -15.49
N SER A 134 -17.11 -7.39 -15.17
CA SER A 134 -17.96 -6.37 -15.79
C SER A 134 -17.76 -5.02 -15.12
N ALA A 135 -17.69 -3.99 -15.93
CA ALA A 135 -17.63 -2.63 -15.40
C ALA A 135 -18.96 -2.22 -14.75
#